data_2fe6f79a5b60c553f5098607243e7799
#
_entry.id   2fe6f79a5b60c553f5098607243e7799
#
_cell.length_a   1.000
_cell.length_b   1.000
_cell.length_c   1.000
_cell.angle_alpha   90.00
_cell.angle_beta   90.00
_cell.angle_gamma   90.00
#
_symmetry.space_group_name_H-M   'P 1'
#
loop_
_entity.id
_entity.type
_entity.pdbx_description
1 polymer ?
#
loop_
_entity_poly.entity_id
_entity_poly.type
_entity_poly.pdbx_seq_one_letter_code
_entity_poly.pdbx_strand_id
1 'polypeptide(L)'
;MQVWRVIAMLLTALPAGAAAQEAFIDRFPSLDLGRWNISHGWANGTHQNCTWMDTNIKVENGVEISLTDTPTKDRPFTCAELQSNRFYGYGTYETRARVSAGPGLVNAFFSYTGEPHGAGRRHDEIDFEFLGKAPDEVFVSYFAAGQVNSETAKLGFDATAGMNDYAFEWLPDSIRWYANGRMIREVKASDGKALPKEFQKIYVSIWNGTGWDQEAWLGRFAYPGKPLTAAFEYIAFTPQGAPCQFPQSIVCKKSGTAGQTR
;
A
#
# COMPACT_ATOMS: atom_id res chain seq x y z
N MET A 1 -23.04 -69.25 -0.40
CA MET A 1 -22.25 -68.22 0.36
C MET A 1 -22.07 -67.02 -0.56
N GLN A 2 -22.78 -65.95 -0.28
CA GLN A 2 -22.80 -64.76 -1.08
C GLN A 2 -21.97 -63.69 -0.35
N VAL A 3 -20.84 -63.28 -0.93
CA VAL A 3 -19.89 -62.34 -0.37
C VAL A 3 -20.31 -60.94 -0.81
N TRP A 4 -20.80 -60.12 0.12
CA TRP A 4 -21.11 -58.71 -0.11
C TRP A 4 -19.79 -57.90 -0.03
N ARG A 5 -19.41 -57.28 -1.17
CA ARG A 5 -18.33 -56.28 -1.21
C ARG A 5 -18.89 -54.92 -0.80
N VAL A 6 -18.45 -54.44 0.36
CA VAL A 6 -18.70 -53.05 0.81
C VAL A 6 -17.70 -52.15 0.05
N ILE A 7 -18.20 -51.33 -0.84
CA ILE A 7 -17.42 -50.26 -1.46
C ILE A 7 -17.45 -49.06 -0.50
N ALA A 8 -16.33 -48.81 0.18
CA ALA A 8 -16.14 -47.60 0.96
C ALA A 8 -15.90 -46.42 0.00
N MET A 9 -16.87 -45.52 -0.14
CA MET A 9 -16.67 -44.24 -0.78
C MET A 9 -15.84 -43.34 0.14
N LEU A 10 -14.58 -43.09 -0.22
CA LEU A 10 -13.78 -42.04 0.39
C LEU A 10 -14.35 -40.68 -0.11
N LEU A 11 -15.11 -40.02 0.75
CA LEU A 11 -15.38 -38.59 0.58
C LEU A 11 -14.07 -37.83 0.89
N THR A 12 -13.37 -37.40 -0.13
CA THR A 12 -12.31 -36.36 0.02
C THR A 12 -12.98 -35.05 0.33
N ALA A 13 -12.91 -34.64 1.61
CA ALA A 13 -13.25 -33.28 1.99
C ALA A 13 -12.29 -32.33 1.28
N LEU A 14 -12.80 -31.56 0.32
CA LEU A 14 -12.09 -30.40 -0.23
C LEU A 14 -11.84 -29.43 0.92
N PRO A 15 -10.62 -28.87 1.04
CA PRO A 15 -10.36 -27.83 2.05
C PRO A 15 -11.37 -26.70 1.82
N ALA A 16 -11.99 -26.22 2.88
CA ALA A 16 -12.85 -25.04 2.86
C ALA A 16 -12.07 -23.93 2.23
N GLY A 17 -12.40 -23.56 0.99
CA GLY A 17 -11.73 -22.52 0.23
C GLY A 17 -11.80 -21.24 1.04
N ALA A 18 -10.66 -20.60 1.29
CA ALA A 18 -10.63 -19.20 1.71
C ALA A 18 -11.58 -18.44 0.77
N ALA A 19 -12.58 -17.76 1.33
CA ALA A 19 -13.54 -17.00 0.54
C ALA A 19 -12.74 -16.13 -0.43
N ALA A 20 -12.99 -16.27 -1.73
CA ALA A 20 -12.26 -15.55 -2.76
C ALA A 20 -12.33 -14.06 -2.42
N GLN A 21 -11.17 -13.43 -2.28
CA GLN A 21 -11.12 -12.00 -1.99
C GLN A 21 -11.72 -11.24 -3.18
N GLU A 22 -12.59 -10.30 -2.88
CA GLU A 22 -13.27 -9.51 -3.89
C GLU A 22 -12.31 -8.48 -4.50
N ALA A 23 -12.19 -8.49 -5.83
CA ALA A 23 -11.51 -7.45 -6.57
C ALA A 23 -12.29 -6.12 -6.45
N PHE A 24 -11.59 -5.00 -6.32
CA PHE A 24 -12.23 -3.70 -6.31
C PHE A 24 -11.37 -2.62 -6.97
N ILE A 25 -12.03 -1.59 -7.48
CA ILE A 25 -11.46 -0.27 -7.76
C ILE A 25 -12.36 0.77 -7.10
N ASP A 26 -11.80 1.57 -6.20
CA ASP A 26 -12.47 2.71 -5.59
C ASP A 26 -11.90 3.99 -6.17
N ARG A 27 -12.76 4.77 -6.86
CA ARG A 27 -12.42 6.08 -7.45
C ARG A 27 -12.92 7.24 -6.57
N PHE A 28 -13.37 6.92 -5.36
CA PHE A 28 -13.82 7.88 -4.35
C PHE A 28 -14.85 8.89 -4.85
N PRO A 29 -15.97 8.44 -5.43
CA PRO A 29 -17.10 9.34 -5.69
C PRO A 29 -17.70 9.90 -4.39
N SER A 30 -17.51 9.16 -3.31
CA SER A 30 -17.72 9.51 -1.90
C SER A 30 -16.86 8.62 -1.03
N LEU A 31 -16.67 8.96 0.25
CA LEU A 31 -15.95 8.10 1.18
C LEU A 31 -16.86 6.97 1.68
N ASP A 32 -16.56 5.74 1.26
CA ASP A 32 -17.24 4.54 1.75
C ASP A 32 -16.63 4.09 3.09
N LEU A 33 -17.25 4.47 4.21
CA LEU A 33 -16.82 4.06 5.55
C LEU A 33 -16.99 2.55 5.83
N GLY A 34 -17.72 1.83 4.99
CA GLY A 34 -17.75 0.35 5.02
C GLY A 34 -16.45 -0.26 4.50
N ARG A 35 -15.77 0.41 3.58
CA ARG A 35 -14.47 0.00 3.01
C ARG A 35 -13.29 0.64 3.74
N TRP A 36 -13.39 1.91 4.12
CA TRP A 36 -12.29 2.72 4.62
C TRP A 36 -12.49 3.16 6.07
N ASN A 37 -11.41 3.21 6.81
CA ASN A 37 -11.30 3.84 8.11
C ASN A 37 -10.29 4.98 8.03
N ILE A 38 -10.62 6.10 8.67
CA ILE A 38 -9.73 7.24 8.81
C ILE A 38 -9.02 7.15 10.16
N SER A 39 -7.71 7.22 10.17
CA SER A 39 -6.95 7.35 11.41
C SER A 39 -7.17 8.74 12.02
N HIS A 40 -7.53 8.80 13.30
CA HIS A 40 -7.90 10.05 13.97
C HIS A 40 -7.44 10.10 15.44
N GLY A 41 -6.79 11.20 15.84
CA GLY A 41 -6.48 11.51 17.22
C GLY A 41 -5.24 10.82 17.80
N TRP A 42 -4.37 10.25 16.97
CA TRP A 42 -3.15 9.54 17.41
C TRP A 42 -2.00 9.71 16.40
N ALA A 43 -0.79 9.23 16.77
CA ALA A 43 0.39 9.26 15.92
C ALA A 43 1.22 7.98 16.10
N ASN A 44 1.99 7.58 15.07
CA ASN A 44 2.89 6.42 15.10
C ASN A 44 4.16 6.73 15.92
N GLY A 45 4.11 6.52 17.23
CA GLY A 45 5.27 6.68 18.10
C GLY A 45 5.85 8.11 18.12
N THR A 46 7.13 8.22 18.50
CA THR A 46 7.81 9.52 18.69
C THR A 46 8.46 10.06 17.42
N HIS A 47 8.64 9.23 16.41
CA HIS A 47 9.29 9.60 15.14
C HIS A 47 8.38 10.41 14.21
N GLN A 48 7.06 10.28 14.34
CA GLN A 48 6.07 11.04 13.58
C GLN A 48 5.76 12.36 14.27
N ASN A 49 5.87 13.48 13.55
CA ASN A 49 5.71 14.83 14.10
C ASN A 49 4.32 15.44 13.88
N CYS A 50 3.35 14.64 13.48
CA CYS A 50 1.98 15.06 13.27
C CYS A 50 0.99 14.07 13.88
N THR A 51 -0.21 14.54 14.17
CA THR A 51 -1.35 13.73 14.62
C THR A 51 -2.24 13.41 13.41
N TRP A 52 -2.63 12.15 13.24
CA TRP A 52 -3.64 11.76 12.26
C TRP A 52 -4.97 12.43 12.57
N MET A 53 -5.55 13.11 11.57
CA MET A 53 -6.83 13.82 11.72
C MET A 53 -7.70 13.62 10.48
N ASP A 54 -8.97 13.34 10.71
CA ASP A 54 -10.00 13.19 9.66
C ASP A 54 -10.22 14.48 8.86
N THR A 55 -10.03 15.63 9.49
CA THR A 55 -10.10 16.96 8.85
C THR A 55 -9.04 17.18 7.77
N ASN A 56 -8.02 16.33 7.71
CA ASN A 56 -6.97 16.37 6.71
C ASN A 56 -7.25 15.48 5.49
N ILE A 57 -8.46 14.91 5.40
CA ILE A 57 -8.92 14.10 4.25
C ILE A 57 -10.07 14.84 3.55
N LYS A 58 -9.94 15.00 2.23
CA LYS A 58 -10.97 15.54 1.36
C LYS A 58 -11.27 14.53 0.26
N VAL A 59 -12.55 14.27 0.01
CA VAL A 59 -13.01 13.37 -1.06
C VAL A 59 -13.78 14.18 -2.10
N GLU A 60 -13.23 14.27 -3.31
CA GLU A 60 -13.83 15.01 -4.43
C GLU A 60 -13.25 14.45 -5.74
N ASN A 61 -13.94 13.44 -6.32
CA ASN A 61 -13.45 12.69 -7.49
C ASN A 61 -12.02 12.13 -7.31
N GLY A 62 -11.80 11.45 -6.20
CA GLY A 62 -10.54 10.99 -5.67
C GLY A 62 -10.46 11.32 -4.19
N VAL A 63 -9.36 10.94 -3.54
CA VAL A 63 -9.07 11.32 -2.17
C VAL A 63 -7.81 12.18 -2.10
N GLU A 64 -7.91 13.34 -1.47
CA GLU A 64 -6.79 14.18 -1.11
C GLU A 64 -6.51 14.03 0.37
N ILE A 65 -5.25 13.82 0.71
CA ILE A 65 -4.75 13.76 2.08
C ILE A 65 -3.71 14.86 2.28
N SER A 66 -3.75 15.53 3.42
CA SER A 66 -2.91 16.70 3.64
C SER A 66 -2.18 16.67 4.98
N LEU A 67 -1.06 17.42 5.02
CA LEU A 67 -0.36 17.80 6.24
C LEU A 67 -0.46 19.31 6.39
N THR A 68 -0.86 19.77 7.58
CA THR A 68 -1.07 21.19 7.91
C THR A 68 -0.37 21.57 9.21
N ASP A 69 -0.14 22.87 9.41
CA ASP A 69 0.44 23.46 10.63
C ASP A 69 -0.58 23.70 11.75
N THR A 70 -1.64 22.90 11.75
CA THR A 70 -2.63 22.90 12.82
C THR A 70 -2.08 22.07 13.99
N PRO A 71 -1.74 22.68 15.13
CA PRO A 71 -1.20 21.94 16.28
C PRO A 71 -2.31 21.16 17.00
N THR A 72 -1.92 20.03 17.56
CA THR A 72 -2.71 19.29 18.56
C THR A 72 -2.05 19.42 19.93
N LYS A 73 -2.62 18.77 20.94
CA LYS A 73 -1.99 18.75 22.28
C LYS A 73 -0.57 18.18 22.25
N ASP A 74 -0.33 17.17 21.39
CA ASP A 74 0.88 16.35 21.44
C ASP A 74 1.83 16.58 20.26
N ARG A 75 1.38 17.25 19.19
CA ARG A 75 2.15 17.43 17.95
C ARG A 75 1.91 18.81 17.33
N PRO A 76 2.94 19.42 16.72
CA PRO A 76 2.82 20.74 16.09
C PRO A 76 2.07 20.73 14.76
N PHE A 77 1.82 19.55 14.16
CA PHE A 77 1.18 19.39 12.86
C PHE A 77 0.05 18.37 12.92
N THR A 78 -0.86 18.46 11.96
CA THR A 78 -1.82 17.39 11.66
C THR A 78 -1.54 16.82 10.27
N CYS A 79 -1.86 15.55 10.09
CA CYS A 79 -1.65 14.79 8.87
C CYS A 79 -2.77 13.78 8.66
N ALA A 80 -2.69 12.98 7.62
CA ALA A 80 -3.76 12.07 7.26
C ALA A 80 -3.28 10.67 6.94
N GLU A 81 -4.09 9.71 7.34
CA GLU A 81 -3.98 8.31 6.98
C GLU A 81 -5.37 7.72 6.73
N LEU A 82 -5.52 7.05 5.60
CA LEU A 82 -6.70 6.27 5.24
C LEU A 82 -6.29 4.80 5.16
N GLN A 83 -7.06 3.91 5.78
CA GLN A 83 -6.78 2.48 5.79
C GLN A 83 -8.02 1.66 5.41
N SER A 84 -7.83 0.53 4.73
CA SER A 84 -8.94 -0.37 4.46
C SER A 84 -9.45 -1.05 5.73
N ASN A 85 -10.78 -1.31 5.79
CA ASN A 85 -11.37 -2.09 6.90
C ASN A 85 -11.03 -3.58 6.78
N ARG A 86 -10.94 -4.10 5.55
CA ARG A 86 -10.64 -5.49 5.25
C ARG A 86 -9.14 -5.72 5.05
N PHE A 87 -8.75 -6.97 5.25
CA PHE A 87 -7.41 -7.47 4.94
C PHE A 87 -7.42 -8.14 3.56
N TYR A 88 -6.32 -7.97 2.83
CA TYR A 88 -6.09 -8.50 1.49
C TYR A 88 -4.82 -9.35 1.48
N GLY A 89 -4.76 -10.34 0.60
CA GLY A 89 -3.64 -11.26 0.44
C GLY A 89 -2.95 -11.11 -0.90
N TYR A 90 -2.49 -12.22 -1.44
CA TYR A 90 -1.78 -12.22 -2.71
C TYR A 90 -2.62 -11.65 -3.85
N GLY A 91 -2.02 -10.73 -4.59
CA GLY A 91 -2.68 -10.01 -5.67
C GLY A 91 -1.89 -8.79 -6.11
N THR A 92 -2.56 -7.93 -6.87
CA THR A 92 -2.03 -6.66 -7.37
C THR A 92 -2.74 -5.51 -6.70
N TYR A 93 -1.97 -4.63 -6.09
CA TYR A 93 -2.39 -3.42 -5.39
C TYR A 93 -2.01 -2.23 -6.25
N GLU A 94 -2.94 -1.34 -6.54
CA GLU A 94 -2.75 -0.30 -7.54
C GLU A 94 -3.32 1.03 -7.08
N THR A 95 -2.66 2.10 -7.45
CA THR A 95 -3.15 3.47 -7.26
C THR A 95 -2.67 4.37 -8.38
N ARG A 96 -3.40 5.45 -8.61
CA ARG A 96 -2.96 6.58 -9.42
C ARG A 96 -2.88 7.79 -8.53
N ALA A 97 -1.68 8.34 -8.36
CA ALA A 97 -1.42 9.35 -7.35
C ALA A 97 -0.47 10.45 -7.84
N ARG A 98 -0.62 11.63 -7.23
CA ARG A 98 0.35 12.72 -7.24
C ARG A 98 0.75 13.00 -5.79
N VAL A 99 2.05 12.97 -5.52
CA VAL A 99 2.58 13.16 -4.17
C VAL A 99 3.01 14.61 -3.92
N SER A 100 3.24 14.97 -2.68
CA SER A 100 3.71 16.29 -2.26
C SER A 100 5.22 16.32 -2.08
N ALA A 101 5.86 17.41 -2.53
CA ALA A 101 7.28 17.67 -2.30
C ALA A 101 7.52 18.34 -0.94
N GLY A 102 8.75 18.21 -0.43
CA GLY A 102 9.24 18.89 0.77
C GLY A 102 10.13 17.97 1.60
N PRO A 103 11.32 18.44 2.05
CA PRO A 103 12.18 17.64 2.92
C PRO A 103 11.46 17.33 4.24
N GLY A 104 11.74 16.18 4.83
CA GLY A 104 11.11 15.70 6.06
C GLY A 104 9.72 15.12 5.89
N LEU A 105 9.17 15.09 4.66
CA LEU A 105 7.84 14.60 4.31
C LEU A 105 7.91 13.20 3.71
N VAL A 106 6.97 12.34 4.10
CA VAL A 106 6.67 11.04 3.47
C VAL A 106 5.24 11.06 2.96
N ASN A 107 5.05 10.63 1.72
CA ASN A 107 3.76 10.24 1.16
C ASN A 107 3.84 8.74 0.89
N ALA A 108 2.85 7.96 1.29
CA ALA A 108 2.94 6.51 1.15
C ALA A 108 1.67 5.88 0.57
N PHE A 109 1.90 4.81 -0.19
CA PHE A 109 0.90 3.82 -0.57
C PHE A 109 1.46 2.45 -0.20
N PHE A 110 0.80 1.73 0.69
CA PHE A 110 1.36 0.51 1.25
C PHE A 110 0.29 -0.47 1.70
N SER A 111 0.71 -1.68 2.03
CA SER A 111 -0.09 -2.64 2.77
C SER A 111 0.63 -3.05 4.04
N TYR A 112 -0.11 -3.25 5.14
CA TYR A 112 0.46 -3.52 6.45
C TYR A 112 -0.43 -4.41 7.30
N THR A 113 0.22 -5.26 8.11
CA THR A 113 -0.35 -5.90 9.29
C THR A 113 0.69 -6.03 10.40
N GLY A 114 0.22 -6.08 11.64
CA GLY A 114 1.07 -6.20 12.82
C GLY A 114 0.26 -6.22 14.11
N GLU A 115 0.92 -6.10 15.24
CA GLU A 115 0.33 -6.07 16.59
C GLU A 115 -0.93 -5.18 16.73
N PRO A 116 -1.01 -3.95 16.16
CA PRO A 116 -2.22 -3.14 16.25
C PRO A 116 -3.48 -3.80 15.65
N HIS A 117 -3.31 -4.78 14.78
CA HIS A 117 -4.42 -5.50 14.15
C HIS A 117 -4.79 -6.82 14.84
N GLY A 118 -4.15 -7.13 15.96
CA GLY A 118 -4.44 -8.30 16.78
C GLY A 118 -3.17 -8.89 17.39
N ALA A 119 -3.30 -9.33 18.64
CA ALA A 119 -2.20 -9.90 19.40
C ALA A 119 -1.55 -11.08 18.67
N GLY A 120 -0.23 -11.08 18.60
CA GLY A 120 0.58 -12.11 17.96
C GLY A 120 0.65 -12.02 16.43
N ARG A 121 0.03 -11.01 15.78
CA ARG A 121 0.25 -10.75 14.35
C ARG A 121 1.69 -10.29 14.14
N ARG A 122 2.34 -10.90 13.15
CA ARG A 122 3.69 -10.50 12.78
C ARG A 122 3.64 -9.26 11.90
N HIS A 123 4.67 -8.45 11.99
CA HIS A 123 4.81 -7.28 11.13
C HIS A 123 5.16 -7.74 9.70
N ASP A 124 4.18 -7.72 8.82
CA ASP A 124 4.33 -7.90 7.38
C ASP A 124 3.82 -6.62 6.68
N GLU A 125 4.58 -6.11 5.71
CA GLU A 125 4.32 -4.81 5.05
C GLU A 125 4.93 -4.80 3.64
N ILE A 126 4.35 -4.02 2.73
CA ILE A 126 4.89 -3.77 1.38
C ILE A 126 4.62 -2.31 1.02
N ASP A 127 5.67 -1.55 0.68
CA ASP A 127 5.63 -0.10 0.65
C ASP A 127 6.04 0.52 -0.69
N PHE A 128 5.35 1.63 -1.00
CA PHE A 128 5.86 2.78 -1.71
C PHE A 128 5.94 3.96 -0.75
N GLU A 129 7.13 4.48 -0.51
CA GLU A 129 7.36 5.68 0.29
C GLU A 129 8.04 6.75 -0.56
N PHE A 130 7.29 7.79 -0.88
CA PHE A 130 7.78 8.94 -1.65
C PHE A 130 8.33 9.97 -0.68
N LEU A 131 9.66 10.04 -0.61
CA LEU A 131 10.34 11.02 0.24
C LEU A 131 10.29 12.36 -0.46
N GLY A 132 9.61 13.33 0.14
CA GLY A 132 9.37 14.63 -0.49
C GLY A 132 10.64 15.41 -0.88
N LYS A 133 11.81 15.04 -0.36
CA LYS A 133 13.13 15.60 -0.73
C LYS A 133 13.66 15.12 -2.09
N ALA A 134 13.12 14.03 -2.63
CA ALA A 134 13.62 13.38 -3.84
C ALA A 134 12.46 12.94 -4.74
N PRO A 135 11.80 13.87 -5.47
CA PRO A 135 10.57 13.59 -6.20
C PRO A 135 10.76 12.68 -7.43
N ASP A 136 11.98 12.45 -7.88
CA ASP A 136 12.33 11.54 -8.99
C ASP A 136 12.70 10.12 -8.51
N GLU A 137 12.58 9.86 -7.20
CA GLU A 137 12.88 8.59 -6.56
C GLU A 137 11.69 8.10 -5.74
N VAL A 138 11.69 6.80 -5.45
CA VAL A 138 10.79 6.19 -4.47
C VAL A 138 11.57 5.17 -3.64
N PHE A 139 11.34 5.20 -2.34
CA PHE A 139 11.83 4.18 -1.42
C PHE A 139 10.79 3.05 -1.41
N VAL A 140 11.20 1.86 -1.85
CA VAL A 140 10.34 0.67 -1.88
C VAL A 140 10.89 -0.35 -0.91
N SER A 141 10.04 -0.79 0.01
CA SER A 141 10.41 -1.72 1.07
C SER A 141 9.38 -2.82 1.26
N TYR A 142 9.76 -3.84 1.99
CA TYR A 142 8.83 -4.80 2.57
C TYR A 142 9.38 -5.30 3.91
N PHE A 143 8.46 -5.70 4.78
CA PHE A 143 8.76 -6.38 6.02
C PHE A 143 8.18 -7.80 5.97
N ALA A 144 9.00 -8.78 6.32
CA ALA A 144 8.59 -10.16 6.50
C ALA A 144 8.88 -10.58 7.95
N ALA A 145 7.84 -10.74 8.76
CA ALA A 145 7.96 -11.02 10.19
C ALA A 145 8.87 -10.01 10.93
N GLY A 146 8.76 -8.71 10.57
CA GLY A 146 9.53 -7.62 11.17
C GLY A 146 10.93 -7.41 10.58
N GLN A 147 11.38 -8.26 9.65
CA GLN A 147 12.66 -8.09 8.97
C GLN A 147 12.47 -7.25 7.71
N VAL A 148 13.10 -6.06 7.65
CA VAL A 148 13.01 -5.13 6.54
C VAL A 148 13.99 -5.48 5.41
N ASN A 149 13.54 -5.26 4.17
CA ASN A 149 14.36 -5.24 2.97
C ASN A 149 13.92 -4.06 2.10
N SER A 150 14.82 -3.14 1.82
CA SER A 150 14.48 -1.87 1.16
C SER A 150 15.46 -1.51 0.05
N GLU A 151 15.00 -0.65 -0.86
CA GLU A 151 15.80 -0.10 -1.96
C GLU A 151 15.22 1.26 -2.37
N THR A 152 16.07 2.20 -2.80
CA THR A 152 15.65 3.42 -3.47
C THR A 152 15.67 3.20 -4.97
N ALA A 153 14.53 3.34 -5.63
CA ALA A 153 14.38 3.17 -7.07
C ALA A 153 14.18 4.52 -7.77
N LYS A 154 14.82 4.70 -8.94
CA LYS A 154 14.60 5.86 -9.80
C LYS A 154 13.29 5.71 -10.57
N LEU A 155 12.44 6.73 -10.51
CA LEU A 155 11.17 6.79 -11.23
C LEU A 155 11.34 7.14 -12.71
N GLY A 156 12.29 8.03 -13.03
CA GLY A 156 12.47 8.58 -14.38
C GLY A 156 11.48 9.71 -14.70
N PHE A 157 10.75 10.18 -13.71
CA PHE A 157 9.84 11.32 -13.78
C PHE A 157 9.72 11.94 -12.37
N ASP A 158 9.18 13.16 -12.29
CA ASP A 158 8.84 13.84 -11.05
C ASP A 158 7.44 13.43 -10.58
N ALA A 159 7.37 12.71 -9.46
CA ALA A 159 6.13 12.20 -8.88
C ALA A 159 5.19 13.32 -8.37
N THR A 160 5.70 14.55 -8.23
CA THR A 160 4.93 15.72 -7.78
C THR A 160 4.31 16.51 -8.91
N ALA A 161 4.81 16.32 -10.15
CA ALA A 161 4.39 17.12 -11.33
C ALA A 161 3.00 16.75 -11.86
N GLY A 162 2.52 15.51 -11.59
CA GLY A 162 1.22 15.05 -12.08
C GLY A 162 0.85 13.66 -11.53
N MET A 163 -0.33 13.18 -11.95
CA MET A 163 -0.81 11.85 -11.59
C MET A 163 -0.01 10.76 -12.30
N ASN A 164 0.47 9.80 -11.56
CA ASN A 164 1.24 8.65 -12.03
C ASN A 164 0.65 7.34 -11.51
N ASP A 165 0.80 6.26 -12.27
CA ASP A 165 0.32 4.93 -11.90
C ASP A 165 1.40 4.18 -11.09
N TYR A 166 1.03 3.68 -9.92
CA TYR A 166 1.88 2.87 -9.07
C TYR A 166 1.19 1.55 -8.76
N ALA A 167 1.95 0.46 -8.77
CA ALA A 167 1.43 -0.85 -8.40
C ALA A 167 2.50 -1.69 -7.72
N PHE A 168 2.09 -2.50 -6.75
CA PHE A 168 2.88 -3.66 -6.37
C PHE A 168 2.07 -4.95 -6.55
N GLU A 169 2.75 -5.96 -7.05
CA GLU A 169 2.23 -7.32 -7.18
C GLU A 169 2.87 -8.17 -6.08
N TRP A 170 2.05 -8.68 -5.20
CA TRP A 170 2.45 -9.57 -4.13
C TRP A 170 1.99 -10.99 -4.44
N LEU A 171 2.96 -11.89 -4.60
CA LEU A 171 2.76 -13.30 -4.93
C LEU A 171 3.41 -14.19 -3.85
N PRO A 172 3.07 -15.49 -3.79
CA PRO A 172 3.69 -16.39 -2.82
C PRO A 172 5.22 -16.48 -2.92
N ASP A 173 5.76 -16.24 -4.11
CA ASP A 173 7.18 -16.41 -4.46
C ASP A 173 7.91 -15.13 -4.85
N SER A 174 7.20 -13.99 -4.97
CA SER A 174 7.80 -12.74 -5.41
C SER A 174 6.98 -11.51 -5.02
N ILE A 175 7.69 -10.35 -4.95
CA ILE A 175 7.07 -9.03 -4.90
C ILE A 175 7.67 -8.21 -6.03
N ARG A 176 6.82 -7.49 -6.78
CA ARG A 176 7.23 -6.62 -7.88
C ARG A 176 6.60 -5.25 -7.73
N TRP A 177 7.38 -4.19 -7.88
CA TRP A 177 6.91 -2.80 -7.87
C TRP A 177 6.97 -2.22 -9.28
N TYR A 178 5.94 -1.44 -9.63
CA TYR A 178 5.78 -0.82 -10.94
C TYR A 178 5.46 0.66 -10.80
N ALA A 179 6.06 1.49 -11.64
CA ALA A 179 5.73 2.90 -11.80
C ALA A 179 5.45 3.18 -13.29
N ASN A 180 4.28 3.73 -13.62
CA ASN A 180 3.81 3.97 -14.99
C ASN A 180 3.94 2.74 -15.90
N GLY A 181 3.68 1.54 -15.34
CA GLY A 181 3.75 0.27 -16.05
C GLY A 181 5.16 -0.33 -16.19
N ARG A 182 6.22 0.41 -15.84
CA ARG A 182 7.59 -0.10 -15.81
C ARG A 182 7.89 -0.74 -14.46
N MET A 183 8.39 -1.97 -14.47
CA MET A 183 8.89 -2.62 -13.25
C MET A 183 10.13 -1.89 -12.76
N ILE A 184 10.14 -1.45 -11.50
CA ILE A 184 11.23 -0.70 -10.87
C ILE A 184 12.01 -1.55 -9.84
N ARG A 185 11.38 -2.59 -9.29
CA ARG A 185 12.02 -3.55 -8.39
C ARG A 185 11.33 -4.90 -8.47
N GLU A 186 12.09 -5.98 -8.30
CA GLU A 186 11.60 -7.34 -8.06
C GLU A 186 12.40 -7.99 -6.93
N VAL A 187 11.72 -8.76 -6.07
CA VAL A 187 12.32 -9.61 -5.04
C VAL A 187 11.70 -10.99 -5.17
N LYS A 188 12.53 -12.04 -5.16
CA LYS A 188 12.11 -13.43 -5.28
C LYS A 188 12.47 -14.23 -4.04
N ALA A 189 11.62 -15.17 -3.66
CA ALA A 189 11.92 -16.14 -2.61
C ALA A 189 13.14 -17.01 -2.97
N SER A 190 13.36 -17.27 -4.27
CA SER A 190 14.53 -17.98 -4.79
C SER A 190 15.86 -17.30 -4.46
N ASP A 191 15.85 -16.01 -4.15
CA ASP A 191 17.04 -15.23 -3.77
C ASP A 191 17.40 -15.40 -2.27
N GLY A 192 16.76 -16.37 -1.60
CA GLY A 192 16.94 -16.63 -0.16
C GLY A 192 16.26 -15.60 0.74
N LYS A 193 15.30 -14.82 0.21
CA LYS A 193 14.57 -13.78 0.93
C LYS A 193 13.27 -14.32 1.51
N ALA A 194 13.03 -14.06 2.80
CA ALA A 194 11.69 -14.25 3.37
C ALA A 194 10.75 -13.19 2.76
N LEU A 195 9.51 -13.59 2.45
CA LEU A 195 8.47 -12.71 1.92
C LEU A 195 7.30 -12.63 2.91
N PRO A 196 6.51 -11.53 2.91
CA PRO A 196 5.29 -11.38 3.68
C PRO A 196 4.29 -12.51 3.39
N LYS A 197 3.54 -12.95 4.42
CA LYS A 197 2.56 -14.04 4.29
C LYS A 197 1.23 -13.71 4.96
N GLU A 198 1.23 -12.78 5.90
CA GLU A 198 0.04 -12.38 6.64
C GLU A 198 -0.82 -11.45 5.76
N PHE A 199 -2.14 -11.64 5.79
CA PHE A 199 -3.07 -10.71 5.14
C PHE A 199 -2.94 -9.32 5.73
N GLN A 200 -2.94 -8.29 4.87
CA GLN A 200 -2.60 -6.91 5.16
C GLN A 200 -3.75 -5.98 4.79
N LYS A 201 -3.90 -4.88 5.51
CA LYS A 201 -4.76 -3.78 5.11
C LYS A 201 -4.03 -2.88 4.12
N ILE A 202 -4.77 -2.16 3.29
CA ILE A 202 -4.27 -1.17 2.34
C ILE A 202 -4.28 0.20 3.00
N TYR A 203 -3.24 0.98 2.80
CA TYR A 203 -3.05 2.30 3.37
C TYR A 203 -2.62 3.33 2.34
N VAL A 204 -3.04 4.56 2.56
CA VAL A 204 -2.39 5.76 2.02
C VAL A 204 -2.19 6.75 3.15
N SER A 205 -1.01 7.40 3.19
CA SER A 205 -0.70 8.35 4.24
C SER A 205 0.19 9.51 3.76
N ILE A 206 0.13 10.63 4.48
CA ILE A 206 1.08 11.74 4.38
C ILE A 206 1.47 12.15 5.80
N TRP A 207 2.77 12.19 6.09
CA TRP A 207 3.27 12.52 7.42
C TRP A 207 4.66 13.14 7.37
N ASN A 208 5.10 13.78 8.45
CA ASN A 208 6.45 14.30 8.59
C ASN A 208 7.18 13.66 9.77
N GLY A 209 8.48 13.46 9.58
CA GLY A 209 9.36 12.91 10.59
C GLY A 209 9.94 13.98 11.54
N THR A 210 10.40 13.51 12.72
CA THR A 210 11.17 14.30 13.68
C THR A 210 12.21 13.44 14.39
N GLY A 211 13.26 14.08 14.88
CA GLY A 211 14.41 13.39 15.48
C GLY A 211 15.52 13.13 14.47
N TRP A 212 16.73 12.98 14.96
CA TRP A 212 17.94 12.93 14.13
C TRP A 212 17.92 11.76 13.11
N ASP A 213 17.41 10.59 13.48
CA ASP A 213 17.28 9.44 12.59
C ASP A 213 16.34 9.72 11.41
N GLN A 214 15.20 10.35 11.71
CA GLN A 214 14.23 10.73 10.68
C GLN A 214 14.77 11.85 9.81
N GLU A 215 15.42 12.84 10.39
CA GLU A 215 16.04 13.94 9.61
C GLU A 215 17.17 13.45 8.70
N ALA A 216 17.94 12.47 9.12
CA ALA A 216 18.97 11.83 8.27
C ALA A 216 18.35 11.13 7.06
N TRP A 217 17.23 10.44 7.26
CA TRP A 217 16.54 9.70 6.20
C TRP A 217 15.68 10.61 5.31
N LEU A 218 14.84 11.47 5.91
CA LEU A 218 13.82 12.28 5.23
C LEU A 218 14.31 13.69 4.86
N GLY A 219 15.38 14.18 5.49
CA GLY A 219 15.73 15.59 5.56
C GLY A 219 14.97 16.30 6.68
N ARG A 220 15.42 17.48 7.02
CA ARG A 220 14.79 18.31 8.06
C ARG A 220 13.48 18.91 7.54
N PHE A 221 12.39 18.67 8.24
CA PHE A 221 11.08 19.22 7.88
C PHE A 221 11.02 20.74 8.14
N ALA A 222 10.49 21.46 7.15
CA ALA A 222 10.14 22.87 7.28
C ALA A 222 8.78 23.10 6.59
N TYR A 223 7.78 23.52 7.34
CA TYR A 223 6.46 23.78 6.80
C TYR A 223 6.48 24.98 5.84
N PRO A 224 5.98 24.87 4.61
CA PRO A 224 6.11 25.93 3.58
C PRO A 224 5.06 27.04 3.70
N GLY A 225 4.30 27.13 4.80
CA GLY A 225 3.23 28.12 4.99
C GLY A 225 1.94 27.83 4.23
N LYS A 226 1.80 26.62 3.68
CA LYS A 226 0.59 26.14 3.01
C LYS A 226 0.47 24.63 3.17
N PRO A 227 -0.76 24.04 3.10
CA PRO A 227 -0.95 22.60 3.16
C PRO A 227 -0.10 21.85 2.14
N LEU A 228 0.50 20.74 2.58
CA LEU A 228 1.18 19.77 1.74
C LEU A 228 0.17 18.67 1.43
N THR A 229 -0.13 18.42 0.15
CA THR A 229 -1.23 17.54 -0.26
C THR A 229 -0.77 16.47 -1.23
N ALA A 230 -1.09 15.21 -0.93
CA ALA A 230 -1.07 14.10 -1.88
C ALA A 230 -2.49 13.81 -2.35
N ALA A 231 -2.63 13.43 -3.62
CA ALA A 231 -3.92 13.13 -4.23
C ALA A 231 -3.89 11.73 -4.86
N PHE A 232 -4.94 10.96 -4.62
CA PHE A 232 -5.13 9.60 -5.12
C PHE A 232 -6.43 9.55 -5.92
N GLU A 233 -6.34 9.29 -7.24
CA GLU A 233 -7.50 9.20 -8.12
C GLU A 233 -8.28 7.90 -7.87
N TYR A 234 -7.57 6.81 -7.59
CA TYR A 234 -8.17 5.54 -7.21
C TYR A 234 -7.22 4.71 -6.33
N ILE A 235 -7.82 3.77 -5.61
CA ILE A 235 -7.12 2.64 -4.99
C ILE A 235 -7.82 1.37 -5.48
N ALA A 236 -7.05 0.37 -5.92
CA ALA A 236 -7.57 -0.89 -6.44
C ALA A 236 -6.82 -2.10 -5.90
N PHE A 237 -7.53 -3.21 -5.80
CA PHE A 237 -6.98 -4.52 -5.52
C PHE A 237 -7.54 -5.55 -6.48
N THR A 238 -6.66 -6.34 -7.09
CA THR A 238 -7.02 -7.49 -7.93
C THR A 238 -6.39 -8.74 -7.33
N PRO A 239 -7.18 -9.70 -6.82
CA PRO A 239 -6.66 -10.96 -6.28
C PRO A 239 -5.81 -11.71 -7.31
N GLN A 240 -4.83 -12.47 -6.84
CA GLN A 240 -4.03 -13.34 -7.72
C GLN A 240 -4.93 -14.26 -8.57
N GLY A 241 -4.71 -14.27 -9.88
CA GLY A 241 -5.47 -15.08 -10.82
C GLY A 241 -6.84 -14.53 -11.23
N ALA A 242 -7.30 -13.43 -10.63
CA ALA A 242 -8.52 -12.75 -11.06
C ALA A 242 -8.29 -11.99 -12.39
N PRO A 243 -9.35 -11.80 -13.22
CA PRO A 243 -9.24 -11.01 -14.42
C PRO A 243 -8.94 -9.54 -14.11
N CYS A 244 -8.34 -8.84 -15.05
CA CYS A 244 -8.07 -7.42 -14.91
C CYS A 244 -9.37 -6.59 -14.87
N GLN A 245 -9.35 -5.47 -14.12
CA GLN A 245 -10.54 -4.66 -13.86
C GLN A 245 -10.63 -3.39 -14.73
N PHE A 246 -9.49 -2.86 -15.18
CA PHE A 246 -9.43 -1.60 -15.94
C PHE A 246 -8.17 -1.55 -16.83
N PRO A 247 -8.21 -0.86 -17.99
CA PRO A 247 -7.15 -0.94 -19.01
C PRO A 247 -5.75 -0.53 -18.53
N GLN A 248 -5.65 0.40 -17.56
CA GLN A 248 -4.37 0.90 -17.02
C GLN A 248 -3.73 -0.09 -16.05
N SER A 249 -4.50 -1.05 -15.52
CA SER A 249 -3.99 -2.06 -14.57
C SER A 249 -2.80 -2.84 -15.12
N ILE A 250 -1.83 -3.10 -14.25
CA ILE A 250 -0.69 -3.99 -14.54
C ILE A 250 -1.17 -5.40 -14.91
N VAL A 251 -2.28 -5.84 -14.33
CA VAL A 251 -2.88 -7.15 -14.64
C VAL A 251 -3.32 -7.20 -16.10
N CYS A 252 -3.95 -6.13 -16.63
CA CYS A 252 -4.35 -6.04 -18.03
C CYS A 252 -3.16 -5.93 -18.99
N LYS A 253 -2.17 -5.11 -18.64
CA LYS A 253 -0.95 -4.91 -19.45
C LYS A 253 -0.18 -6.21 -19.63
N LYS A 254 -0.10 -7.05 -18.60
CA LYS A 254 0.56 -8.37 -18.67
C LYS A 254 -0.23 -9.37 -19.51
N SER A 255 -1.55 -9.39 -19.40
CA SER A 255 -2.39 -10.29 -20.20
C SER A 255 -2.39 -9.92 -21.70
N GLY A 256 -2.28 -8.63 -22.05
CA GLY A 256 -2.19 -8.18 -23.45
C GLY A 256 -0.87 -8.55 -24.14
N THR A 257 0.25 -8.60 -23.44
CA THR A 257 1.55 -9.03 -23.97
C THR A 257 1.64 -10.54 -24.19
N ALA A 258 0.89 -11.34 -23.46
CA ALA A 258 0.84 -12.80 -23.64
C ALA A 258 0.10 -13.23 -24.94
N GLY A 259 -0.69 -12.32 -25.55
CA GLY A 259 -1.43 -12.58 -26.80
C GLY A 259 -0.69 -12.20 -28.08
N GLN A 260 0.49 -11.58 -28.02
CA GLN A 260 1.25 -11.12 -29.20
C GLN A 260 2.45 -12.01 -29.58
N THR A 261 2.68 -13.11 -28.86
CA THR A 261 3.67 -14.12 -29.22
C THR A 261 2.98 -15.39 -29.73
N ARG A 262 2.38 -15.31 -30.92
CA ARG A 262 2.02 -16.47 -31.75
C ARG A 262 2.33 -16.15 -33.21
#